data_a18c35e4a151cd6bcd514120e3241963
#
_entry.id   a18c35e4a151cd6bcd514120e3241963
#
_cell.length_a   1.000
_cell.length_b   1.000
_cell.length_c   1.000
_cell.angle_alpha   90.00
_cell.angle_beta   90.00
_cell.angle_gamma   90.00
#
_symmetry.space_group_name_H-M   'P 1'
#
loop_
_entity.id
_entity.type
_entity.pdbx_description
1 polymer ?
#
loop_
_entity_poly.entity_id
_entity_poly.type
_entity_poly.pdbx_seq_one_letter_code
_entity_poly.pdbx_strand_id
1 'polypeptide(L)'
;RSRPPFPANEGYLGKPTTINNVETLANIPSILLKGKDWYKSIGTPGNSGTKIFALAGKVANTGLVEMPIGATLREIVFDVGGGVPMGRAFKAAQTGGPSGGCIPAQYLDLPIDYDSLKKIGAIMGSGGLIVMDTDTCMVDIARFFIEFTQNESCGKCVPCRVGTRHMLNI
;
A
#
# COMPACT_ATOMS: atom_id res chain seq x y z
N ARG A 1 20.07 -13.56 -8.75
CA ARG A 1 19.39 -14.67 -8.02
C ARG A 1 18.65 -15.56 -9.00
N SER A 2 18.68 -16.90 -8.81
CA SER A 2 17.84 -17.82 -9.59
C SER A 2 16.39 -17.64 -9.19
N ARG A 3 15.49 -17.69 -10.17
CA ARG A 3 14.04 -17.64 -9.89
C ARG A 3 13.61 -19.02 -9.36
N PRO A 4 12.94 -19.09 -8.20
CA PRO A 4 12.35 -20.35 -7.73
C PRO A 4 11.23 -20.79 -8.69
N PRO A 5 10.85 -22.08 -8.69
CA PRO A 5 9.71 -22.56 -9.46
C PRO A 5 8.42 -21.86 -9.02
N PHE A 6 7.44 -21.83 -9.93
CA PHE A 6 6.11 -21.33 -9.54
C PHE A 6 5.48 -22.27 -8.50
N PRO A 7 4.88 -21.74 -7.42
CA PRO A 7 4.25 -22.57 -6.39
C PRO A 7 3.20 -23.55 -6.93
N ALA A 8 2.50 -23.19 -8.02
CA ALA A 8 1.54 -24.08 -8.67
C ALA A 8 2.20 -25.35 -9.24
N ASN A 9 3.48 -25.30 -9.57
CA ASN A 9 4.24 -26.47 -10.06
C ASN A 9 4.96 -27.16 -8.91
N GLU A 10 5.65 -26.39 -8.07
CA GLU A 10 6.45 -26.87 -6.96
C GLU A 10 6.45 -25.83 -5.84
N GLY A 11 5.60 -26.03 -4.83
CA GLY A 11 5.42 -25.13 -3.70
C GLY A 11 5.77 -25.79 -2.37
N TYR A 12 4.85 -25.76 -1.41
CA TYR A 12 5.05 -26.30 -0.06
C TYR A 12 5.33 -27.81 -0.13
N LEU A 13 6.42 -28.22 0.52
CA LEU A 13 6.93 -29.60 0.52
C LEU A 13 7.12 -30.18 -0.90
N GLY A 14 7.50 -29.37 -1.87
CA GLY A 14 7.68 -29.80 -3.25
C GLY A 14 6.37 -30.18 -3.97
N LYS A 15 5.21 -29.81 -3.43
CA LYS A 15 3.90 -30.14 -4.00
C LYS A 15 3.27 -28.91 -4.67
N PRO A 16 2.42 -29.10 -5.68
CA PRO A 16 1.60 -28.03 -6.22
C PRO A 16 0.83 -27.30 -5.13
N THR A 17 0.98 -26.01 -5.05
CA THR A 17 0.44 -25.19 -3.95
C THR A 17 -0.26 -23.95 -4.50
N THR A 18 -1.46 -23.67 -4.02
CA THR A 18 -2.14 -22.38 -4.24
C THR A 18 -1.70 -21.36 -3.21
N ILE A 19 -1.53 -20.11 -3.65
CA ILE A 19 -1.18 -19.00 -2.76
C ILE A 19 -2.36 -18.01 -2.78
N ASN A 20 -2.77 -17.59 -1.58
CA ASN A 20 -3.77 -16.54 -1.39
C ASN A 20 -3.27 -15.52 -0.38
N ASN A 21 -3.72 -14.27 -0.53
CA ASN A 21 -3.41 -13.22 0.42
C ASN A 21 -4.01 -13.54 1.79
N VAL A 22 -3.25 -13.30 2.87
CA VAL A 22 -3.68 -13.59 4.24
C VAL A 22 -4.92 -12.78 4.62
N GLU A 23 -5.01 -11.51 4.23
CA GLU A 23 -6.17 -10.66 4.49
C GLU A 23 -7.43 -11.22 3.80
N THR A 24 -7.30 -11.73 2.56
CA THR A 24 -8.39 -12.43 1.87
C THR A 24 -8.85 -13.65 2.66
N LEU A 25 -7.91 -14.50 3.12
CA LEU A 25 -8.25 -15.69 3.91
C LEU A 25 -8.89 -15.33 5.26
N ALA A 26 -8.42 -14.28 5.91
CA ALA A 26 -8.95 -13.81 7.19
C ALA A 26 -10.41 -13.32 7.10
N ASN A 27 -10.83 -12.79 5.95
CA ASN A 27 -12.20 -12.34 5.72
C ASN A 27 -13.19 -13.49 5.51
N ILE A 28 -12.74 -14.65 5.03
CA ILE A 28 -13.61 -15.77 4.67
C ILE A 28 -14.51 -16.23 5.83
N PRO A 29 -14.01 -16.47 7.06
CA PRO A 29 -14.84 -16.90 8.18
C PRO A 29 -15.97 -15.91 8.48
N SER A 30 -15.67 -14.61 8.49
CA SER A 30 -16.67 -13.57 8.74
C SER A 30 -17.73 -13.51 7.64
N ILE A 31 -17.34 -13.68 6.38
CA ILE A 31 -18.28 -13.71 5.25
C ILE A 31 -19.20 -14.92 5.33
N LEU A 32 -18.67 -16.09 5.67
CA LEU A 32 -19.47 -17.32 5.83
C LEU A 32 -20.44 -17.22 6.99
N LEU A 33 -20.04 -16.63 8.10
CA LEU A 33 -20.88 -16.50 9.30
C LEU A 33 -21.94 -15.41 9.17
N LYS A 34 -21.61 -14.26 8.62
CA LYS A 34 -22.48 -13.06 8.55
C LYS A 34 -23.19 -12.90 7.19
N GLY A 35 -22.76 -13.64 6.19
CA GLY A 35 -23.31 -13.62 4.85
C GLY A 35 -22.72 -12.56 3.92
N LYS A 36 -22.93 -12.80 2.62
CA LYS A 36 -22.40 -11.95 1.54
C LYS A 36 -22.93 -10.51 1.58
N ASP A 37 -24.17 -10.33 1.98
CA ASP A 37 -24.84 -9.02 1.95
C ASP A 37 -24.27 -8.12 3.07
N TRP A 38 -23.94 -8.70 4.21
CA TRP A 38 -23.18 -8.00 5.25
C TRP A 38 -21.83 -7.51 4.73
N TYR A 39 -21.06 -8.34 4.05
CA TYR A 39 -19.76 -7.93 3.53
C TYR A 39 -19.88 -6.85 2.44
N LYS A 40 -20.90 -6.97 1.59
CA LYS A 40 -21.20 -5.96 0.56
C LYS A 40 -21.69 -4.62 1.11
N SER A 41 -22.24 -4.61 2.31
CA SER A 41 -22.68 -3.36 2.96
C SER A 41 -21.55 -2.51 3.50
N ILE A 42 -20.32 -3.06 3.53
CA ILE A 42 -19.10 -2.36 3.95
C ILE A 42 -18.30 -2.02 2.71
N GLY A 43 -17.83 -0.79 2.61
CA GLY A 43 -17.01 -0.34 1.46
C GLY A 43 -17.80 0.47 0.44
N THR A 44 -17.28 0.53 -0.79
CA THR A 44 -17.89 1.25 -1.91
C THR A 44 -18.49 0.29 -2.94
N PRO A 45 -19.39 0.75 -3.83
CA PRO A 45 -19.87 -0.06 -4.94
C PRO A 45 -18.71 -0.60 -5.78
N GLY A 46 -18.59 -1.92 -5.86
CA GLY A 46 -17.47 -2.57 -6.57
C GLY A 46 -16.23 -2.90 -5.71
N ASN A 47 -16.08 -2.28 -4.55
CA ASN A 47 -14.94 -2.49 -3.63
C ASN A 47 -15.46 -2.71 -2.21
N SER A 48 -15.89 -3.94 -1.90
CA SER A 48 -16.53 -4.28 -0.64
C SER A 48 -15.53 -4.70 0.43
N GLY A 49 -15.93 -4.52 1.69
CA GLY A 49 -15.19 -4.95 2.87
C GLY A 49 -14.29 -3.88 3.46
N THR A 50 -13.37 -4.33 4.28
CA THR A 50 -12.38 -3.50 4.97
C THR A 50 -10.98 -3.68 4.39
N LYS A 51 -10.10 -2.75 4.70
CA LYS A 51 -8.67 -2.82 4.39
C LYS A 51 -7.86 -2.46 5.62
N ILE A 52 -6.83 -3.26 5.90
CA ILE A 52 -5.86 -2.94 6.94
C ILE A 52 -4.78 -2.05 6.34
N PHE A 53 -4.56 -0.88 6.98
CA PHE A 53 -3.47 0.03 6.65
C PHE A 53 -2.38 -0.02 7.72
N ALA A 54 -1.13 -0.17 7.27
CA ALA A 54 0.05 0.01 8.10
C ALA A 54 0.44 1.50 8.05
N LEU A 55 -0.04 2.25 9.03
CA LEU A 55 0.14 3.70 9.12
C LEU A 55 1.50 4.02 9.73
N ALA A 56 2.33 4.74 9.00
CA ALA A 56 3.70 5.06 9.38
C ALA A 56 4.12 6.45 8.89
N GLY A 57 5.34 6.85 9.21
CA GLY A 57 5.93 8.13 8.79
C GLY A 57 5.58 9.28 9.73
N LYS A 58 5.23 10.43 9.17
CA LYS A 58 4.95 11.68 9.90
C LYS A 58 3.50 11.77 10.35
N VAL A 59 3.08 10.84 11.19
CA VAL A 59 1.74 10.75 11.78
C VAL A 59 1.88 10.55 13.29
N ALA A 60 0.94 11.08 14.07
CA ALA A 60 1.02 11.05 15.54
C ALA A 60 0.93 9.61 16.07
N ASN A 61 -0.02 8.82 15.58
CA ASN A 61 -0.22 7.43 15.97
C ASN A 61 0.15 6.50 14.82
N THR A 62 1.23 5.76 14.97
CA THR A 62 1.66 4.74 14.02
C THR A 62 1.11 3.37 14.44
N GLY A 63 0.83 2.49 13.47
CA GLY A 63 0.35 1.15 13.74
C GLY A 63 -0.53 0.60 12.63
N LEU A 64 -1.24 -0.49 12.95
CA LEU A 64 -2.22 -1.08 12.04
C LEU A 64 -3.61 -0.50 12.33
N VAL A 65 -4.31 -0.10 11.29
CA VAL A 65 -5.68 0.39 11.36
C VAL A 65 -6.53 -0.31 10.32
N GLU A 66 -7.68 -0.84 10.73
CA GLU A 66 -8.67 -1.41 9.82
C GLU A 66 -9.74 -0.37 9.51
N MET A 67 -9.92 -0.08 8.23
CA MET A 67 -10.90 0.91 7.74
C MET A 67 -11.79 0.30 6.67
N PRO A 68 -13.06 0.73 6.54
CA PRO A 68 -13.87 0.39 5.38
C PRO A 68 -13.16 0.85 4.10
N ILE A 69 -13.20 0.03 3.06
CA ILE A 69 -12.72 0.49 1.74
C ILE A 69 -13.57 1.68 1.30
N GLY A 70 -12.91 2.76 0.89
CA GLY A 70 -13.57 4.02 0.55
C GLY A 70 -13.55 5.06 1.68
N ALA A 71 -13.00 4.73 2.87
CA ALA A 71 -12.62 5.76 3.83
C ALA A 71 -11.65 6.74 3.18
N THR A 72 -11.74 8.01 3.51
CA THR A 72 -10.87 9.04 2.94
C THR A 72 -9.48 9.00 3.57
N LEU A 73 -8.49 9.49 2.84
CA LEU A 73 -7.15 9.64 3.38
C LEU A 73 -7.14 10.57 4.61
N ARG A 74 -8.04 11.56 4.64
CA ARG A 74 -8.24 12.46 5.79
C ARG A 74 -8.65 11.69 7.03
N GLU A 75 -9.69 10.87 6.95
CA GLU A 75 -10.16 10.06 8.08
C GLU A 75 -9.05 9.15 8.61
N ILE A 76 -8.30 8.48 7.72
CA ILE A 76 -7.23 7.58 8.12
C ILE A 76 -6.09 8.35 8.84
N VAL A 77 -5.65 9.47 8.27
CA VAL A 77 -4.48 10.21 8.79
C VAL A 77 -4.82 11.08 10.00
N PHE A 78 -5.96 11.79 9.97
CA PHE A 78 -6.27 12.78 10.99
C PHE A 78 -7.18 12.24 12.09
N ASP A 79 -8.27 11.54 11.74
CA ASP A 79 -9.23 11.10 12.75
C ASP A 79 -8.69 9.88 13.52
N VAL A 80 -8.07 8.93 12.81
CA VAL A 80 -7.49 7.73 13.42
C VAL A 80 -6.01 7.92 13.77
N GLY A 81 -5.23 8.44 12.82
CA GLY A 81 -3.79 8.66 12.97
C GLY A 81 -3.42 9.82 13.87
N GLY A 82 -4.38 10.66 14.27
CA GLY A 82 -4.14 11.83 15.12
C GLY A 82 -3.43 13.00 14.43
N GLY A 83 -3.37 12.98 13.10
CA GLY A 83 -2.78 14.03 12.28
C GLY A 83 -1.25 14.03 12.22
N VAL A 84 -0.73 15.10 11.64
CA VAL A 84 0.72 15.32 11.52
C VAL A 84 1.24 15.99 12.80
N PRO A 85 2.27 15.43 13.46
CA PRO A 85 2.77 15.97 14.72
C PRO A 85 3.43 17.35 14.58
N MET A 86 3.63 18.03 15.72
CA MET A 86 4.32 19.32 15.83
C MET A 86 3.70 20.46 15.00
N GLY A 87 2.39 20.41 14.74
CA GLY A 87 1.68 21.47 14.01
C GLY A 87 2.08 21.63 12.54
N ARG A 88 2.81 20.66 11.99
CA ARG A 88 3.21 20.67 10.58
C ARG A 88 2.04 20.33 9.67
N ALA A 89 2.08 20.82 8.43
CA ALA A 89 1.05 20.49 7.46
C ALA A 89 1.33 19.14 6.79
N PHE A 90 0.26 18.41 6.48
CA PHE A 90 0.32 17.23 5.64
C PHE A 90 0.78 17.62 4.22
N LYS A 91 1.75 16.91 3.68
CA LYS A 91 2.25 17.11 2.32
C LYS A 91 1.74 16.06 1.35
N ALA A 92 1.93 14.79 1.71
CA ALA A 92 1.54 13.66 0.89
C ALA A 92 1.51 12.36 1.70
N ALA A 93 0.92 11.31 1.14
CA ALA A 93 1.06 9.96 1.65
C ALA A 93 1.47 9.01 0.53
N GLN A 94 2.43 8.13 0.79
CA GLN A 94 2.80 7.04 -0.11
C GLN A 94 1.95 5.82 0.22
N THR A 95 1.34 5.22 -0.81
CA THR A 95 0.58 3.98 -0.70
C THR A 95 1.10 2.93 -1.68
N GLY A 96 0.83 1.65 -1.42
CA GLY A 96 1.21 0.56 -2.32
C GLY A 96 2.70 0.21 -2.35
N GLY A 97 3.49 0.66 -1.37
CA GLY A 97 4.92 0.42 -1.30
C GLY A 97 5.74 1.20 -2.36
N PRO A 98 6.99 0.80 -2.65
CA PRO A 98 7.88 1.53 -3.57
C PRO A 98 7.35 1.69 -4.99
N SER A 99 6.57 0.73 -5.47
CA SER A 99 5.93 0.76 -6.80
C SER A 99 4.51 1.32 -6.79
N GLY A 100 4.05 1.82 -5.64
CA GLY A 100 2.74 2.41 -5.48
C GLY A 100 2.65 3.84 -6.01
N GLY A 101 1.89 4.68 -5.32
CA GLY A 101 1.72 6.07 -5.69
C GLY A 101 1.83 7.01 -4.50
N CYS A 102 2.26 8.22 -4.79
CA CYS A 102 2.28 9.30 -3.83
C CYS A 102 0.99 10.13 -4.00
N ILE A 103 0.20 10.26 -2.95
CA ILE A 103 -1.07 10.97 -2.92
C ILE A 103 -0.84 12.34 -2.28
N PRO A 104 -0.81 13.44 -3.05
CA PRO A 104 -0.59 14.78 -2.50
C PRO A 104 -1.81 15.31 -1.75
N ALA A 105 -1.62 16.37 -0.97
CA ALA A 105 -2.60 16.97 -0.07
C ALA A 105 -3.95 17.35 -0.75
N GLN A 106 -3.93 17.69 -2.03
CA GLN A 106 -5.15 17.99 -2.79
C GLN A 106 -6.13 16.82 -2.90
N TYR A 107 -5.68 15.59 -2.64
CA TYR A 107 -6.50 14.37 -2.68
C TYR A 107 -6.78 13.80 -1.29
N LEU A 108 -6.66 14.61 -0.22
CA LEU A 108 -6.97 14.18 1.15
C LEU A 108 -8.39 13.62 1.31
N ASP A 109 -9.34 14.17 0.57
CA ASP A 109 -10.75 13.78 0.63
C ASP A 109 -11.12 12.74 -0.44
N LEU A 110 -10.12 12.19 -1.16
CA LEU A 110 -10.33 11.10 -2.10
C LEU A 110 -10.65 9.82 -1.33
N PRO A 111 -11.71 9.09 -1.70
CA PRO A 111 -11.95 7.75 -1.16
C PRO A 111 -10.78 6.81 -1.49
N ILE A 112 -10.28 6.11 -0.48
CA ILE A 112 -9.21 5.12 -0.67
C ILE A 112 -9.86 3.79 -1.06
N ASP A 113 -10.11 3.66 -2.35
CA ASP A 113 -10.54 2.43 -3.01
C ASP A 113 -9.69 2.17 -4.26
N TYR A 114 -9.81 0.98 -4.84
CA TYR A 114 -8.99 0.57 -5.98
C TYR A 114 -9.21 1.43 -7.23
N ASP A 115 -10.48 1.83 -7.48
CA ASP A 115 -10.85 2.60 -8.66
C ASP A 115 -10.43 4.06 -8.56
N SER A 116 -10.61 4.67 -7.39
CA SER A 116 -10.25 6.06 -7.13
C SER A 116 -8.74 6.26 -7.13
N LEU A 117 -7.99 5.34 -6.50
CA LEU A 117 -6.53 5.38 -6.51
C LEU A 117 -5.96 5.22 -7.93
N LYS A 118 -6.52 4.30 -8.71
CA LYS A 118 -6.10 4.09 -10.11
C LYS A 118 -6.25 5.35 -10.97
N LYS A 119 -7.29 6.15 -10.76
CA LYS A 119 -7.53 7.40 -11.51
C LYS A 119 -6.42 8.44 -11.31
N ILE A 120 -5.78 8.44 -10.13
CA ILE A 120 -4.68 9.36 -9.81
C ILE A 120 -3.30 8.72 -9.98
N GLY A 121 -3.22 7.53 -10.59
CA GLY A 121 -1.97 6.82 -10.83
C GLY A 121 -1.36 6.17 -9.57
N ALA A 122 -2.15 5.97 -8.52
CA ALA A 122 -1.75 5.28 -7.31
C ALA A 122 -2.35 3.87 -7.24
N ILE A 123 -1.80 3.03 -6.36
CA ILE A 123 -2.34 1.70 -6.06
C ILE A 123 -2.42 1.50 -4.56
N MET A 124 -3.41 0.73 -4.11
CA MET A 124 -3.58 0.41 -2.69
C MET A 124 -2.49 -0.53 -2.15
N GLY A 125 -2.07 -1.48 -2.98
CA GLY A 125 -1.10 -2.51 -2.59
C GLY A 125 -1.57 -3.31 -1.38
N SER A 126 -0.63 -3.62 -0.48
CA SER A 126 -0.91 -4.37 0.75
C SER A 126 -1.39 -3.48 1.92
N GLY A 127 -1.63 -2.20 1.70
CA GLY A 127 -2.10 -1.27 2.74
C GLY A 127 -1.00 -0.48 3.46
N GLY A 128 0.24 -0.55 2.99
CA GLY A 128 1.28 0.35 3.49
C GLY A 128 0.93 1.81 3.21
N LEU A 129 0.92 2.66 4.24
CA LEU A 129 0.59 4.08 4.14
C LEU A 129 1.61 4.91 4.92
N ILE A 130 2.49 5.60 4.20
CA ILE A 130 3.57 6.40 4.78
C ILE A 130 3.22 7.87 4.63
N VAL A 131 2.95 8.53 5.75
CA VAL A 131 2.58 9.95 5.81
C VAL A 131 3.84 10.82 5.76
N MET A 132 3.77 11.89 4.98
CA MET A 132 4.83 12.88 4.80
C MET A 132 4.32 14.28 5.13
N ASP A 133 5.14 15.06 5.83
CA ASP A 133 4.88 16.45 6.19
C ASP A 133 5.59 17.42 5.24
N THR A 134 5.39 18.71 5.48
CA THR A 134 6.01 19.80 4.69
C THR A 134 7.54 19.77 4.72
N ASP A 135 8.16 19.24 5.76
CA ASP A 135 9.62 19.15 5.88
C ASP A 135 10.21 17.93 5.15
N THR A 136 9.38 17.01 4.71
CA THR A 136 9.83 15.81 3.99
C THR A 136 10.32 16.19 2.59
N CYS A 137 11.56 15.83 2.29
CA CYS A 137 12.12 15.98 0.95
C CYS A 137 11.61 14.86 0.03
N MET A 138 10.90 15.22 -1.03
CA MET A 138 10.35 14.22 -1.96
C MET A 138 11.42 13.55 -2.82
N VAL A 139 12.55 14.23 -3.06
CA VAL A 139 13.70 13.66 -3.77
C VAL A 139 14.35 12.55 -2.93
N ASP A 140 14.51 12.79 -1.62
CA ASP A 140 15.06 11.77 -0.72
C ASP A 140 14.14 10.55 -0.61
N ILE A 141 12.82 10.77 -0.59
CA ILE A 141 11.84 9.67 -0.63
C ILE A 141 11.95 8.86 -1.92
N ALA A 142 12.03 9.53 -3.07
CA ALA A 142 12.23 8.87 -4.36
C ALA A 142 13.54 8.07 -4.39
N ARG A 143 14.63 8.65 -3.91
CA ARG A 143 15.94 8.00 -3.77
C ARG A 143 15.84 6.75 -2.89
N PHE A 144 15.22 6.85 -1.73
CA PHE A 144 15.01 5.72 -0.82
C PHE A 144 14.29 4.55 -1.50
N PHE A 145 13.22 4.81 -2.24
CA PHE A 145 12.49 3.75 -2.94
C PHE A 145 13.27 3.16 -4.12
N ILE A 146 14.05 3.97 -4.83
CA ILE A 146 14.91 3.47 -5.92
C ILE A 146 16.04 2.61 -5.36
N GLU A 147 16.65 3.02 -4.24
CA GLU A 147 17.69 2.24 -3.55
C GLU A 147 17.15 0.89 -3.07
N PHE A 148 15.97 0.87 -2.45
CA PHE A 148 15.28 -0.36 -2.10
C PHE A 148 15.06 -1.24 -3.34
N THR A 149 14.52 -0.68 -4.42
CA THR A 149 14.25 -1.41 -5.67
C THR A 149 15.53 -1.98 -6.27
N GLN A 150 16.63 -1.23 -6.23
CA GLN A 150 17.94 -1.70 -6.71
C GLN A 150 18.44 -2.88 -5.87
N ASN A 151 18.37 -2.78 -4.55
CA ASN A 151 18.85 -3.81 -3.63
C ASN A 151 18.04 -5.12 -3.76
N GLU A 152 16.74 -5.00 -4.00
CA GLU A 152 15.84 -6.15 -4.17
C GLU A 152 15.79 -6.69 -5.61
N SER A 153 16.43 -6.04 -6.57
CA SER A 153 16.48 -6.47 -7.96
C SER A 153 17.10 -7.86 -8.10
N CYS A 154 16.45 -8.74 -8.86
CA CYS A 154 17.04 -10.04 -9.21
C CYS A 154 18.22 -9.93 -10.19
N GLY A 155 18.43 -8.75 -10.81
CA GLY A 155 19.55 -8.45 -11.70
C GLY A 155 19.44 -9.03 -13.13
N LYS A 156 18.31 -9.63 -13.51
CA LYS A 156 18.17 -10.25 -14.86
C LYS A 156 17.99 -9.22 -15.98
N CYS A 157 17.03 -8.30 -15.82
CA CYS A 157 16.68 -7.35 -16.87
C CYS A 157 17.61 -6.14 -16.84
N VAL A 158 18.17 -5.79 -17.99
CA VAL A 158 19.09 -4.66 -18.12
C VAL A 158 18.47 -3.33 -17.63
N PRO A 159 17.23 -2.96 -17.99
CA PRO A 159 16.62 -1.73 -17.51
C PRO A 159 16.54 -1.65 -15.98
N CYS A 160 16.20 -2.73 -15.32
CA CYS A 160 16.16 -2.77 -13.86
C CYS A 160 17.57 -2.75 -13.25
N ARG A 161 18.46 -3.66 -13.70
CA ARG A 161 19.81 -3.80 -13.14
C ARG A 161 20.67 -2.55 -13.31
N VAL A 162 20.65 -1.94 -14.50
CA VAL A 162 21.49 -0.79 -14.85
C VAL A 162 20.73 0.52 -14.66
N GLY A 163 19.46 0.57 -15.09
CA GLY A 163 18.64 1.78 -15.03
C GLY A 163 18.40 2.30 -13.61
N THR A 164 18.06 1.42 -12.65
CA THR A 164 17.89 1.85 -11.25
C THR A 164 19.20 2.41 -10.66
N ARG A 165 20.35 1.85 -11.06
CA ARG A 165 21.66 2.37 -10.66
C ARG A 165 21.92 3.77 -11.21
N HIS A 166 21.59 3.99 -12.49
CA HIS A 166 21.70 5.33 -13.09
C HIS A 166 20.77 6.33 -12.42
N MET A 167 19.52 5.94 -12.13
CA MET A 167 18.57 6.80 -11.43
C MET A 167 19.05 7.22 -10.04
N LEU A 168 19.78 6.36 -9.33
CA LEU A 168 20.37 6.69 -8.02
C LEU A 168 21.55 7.66 -8.11
N ASN A 169 22.23 7.71 -9.24
CA ASN A 169 23.41 8.58 -9.44
C ASN A 169 23.03 10.00 -9.91
N ILE A 170 21.77 10.22 -10.27
CA ILE A 170 21.21 11.53 -10.64
C ILE A 170 20.70 12.26 -9.39
#